data_1702870e18159c00541f6bafa47c41d5
#
_entry.id   1702870e18159c00541f6bafa47c41d5
#
_cell.length_a   1.000
_cell.length_b   1.000
_cell.length_c   1.000
_cell.angle_alpha   90.00
_cell.angle_beta   90.00
_cell.angle_gamma   90.00
#
_symmetry.space_group_name_H-M   'P 1'
#
loop_
_entity.id
_entity.type
_entity.pdbx_description
1 polymer ?
#
loop_
_entity_poly.entity_id
_entity_poly.type
_entity_poly.pdbx_seq_one_letter_code
_entity_poly.pdbx_strand_id
1 'polypeptide(L)'
;IEEHVEGAFKVKEYNICPISTAYILLDGGNQTSVQRISQTKPLNMNDKDLVLSHALAGEHLGNKIIYFDCGSGSEKIIDSDLLKYITENIKTPVMVGGGINSKQDIELLVNSGASYIVVGNILEGNTDFTLFE
;
A
#
# COMPACT_ATOMS: atom_id res chain seq x y z
N ILE A 1 -11.34 11.16 -8.95
CA ILE A 1 -12.11 12.18 -8.16
C ILE A 1 -13.51 11.66 -7.82
N GLU A 2 -14.17 10.98 -8.73
CA GLU A 2 -15.56 10.53 -8.58
C GLU A 2 -15.80 9.71 -7.31
N GLU A 3 -14.89 8.80 -6.98
CA GLU A 3 -14.92 7.95 -5.79
C GLU A 3 -14.82 8.74 -4.47
N HIS A 4 -14.34 9.99 -4.52
CA HIS A 4 -14.18 10.84 -3.34
C HIS A 4 -15.32 11.85 -3.15
N VAL A 5 -16.18 12.01 -4.16
CA VAL A 5 -17.24 13.03 -4.16
C VAL A 5 -18.25 12.78 -3.06
N GLU A 6 -18.67 11.53 -2.88
CA GLU A 6 -19.70 11.17 -1.87
C GLU A 6 -19.25 11.50 -0.44
N GLY A 7 -17.96 11.28 -0.12
CA GLY A 7 -17.40 11.54 1.20
C GLY A 7 -16.99 13.00 1.45
N ALA A 8 -16.88 13.83 0.40
CA ALA A 8 -16.24 15.14 0.50
C ALA A 8 -16.91 16.09 1.50
N PHE A 9 -18.25 16.11 1.53
CA PHE A 9 -18.98 16.92 2.50
C PHE A 9 -18.78 16.48 3.94
N LYS A 10 -18.68 15.16 4.19
CA LYS A 10 -18.42 14.62 5.52
C LYS A 10 -17.01 14.97 6.01
N VAL A 11 -16.00 14.85 5.14
CA VAL A 11 -14.64 15.28 5.42
C VAL A 11 -14.62 16.76 5.87
N LYS A 12 -15.35 17.63 5.16
CA LYS A 12 -15.47 19.04 5.50
C LYS A 12 -16.26 19.27 6.80
N GLU A 13 -17.41 18.62 6.96
CA GLU A 13 -18.30 18.76 8.13
C GLU A 13 -17.58 18.40 9.44
N TYR A 14 -16.82 17.32 9.43
CA TYR A 14 -16.08 16.84 10.61
C TYR A 14 -14.68 17.44 10.75
N ASN A 15 -14.32 18.41 9.89
CA ASN A 15 -13.00 19.05 9.89
C ASN A 15 -11.83 18.04 9.85
N ILE A 16 -11.99 16.98 9.05
CA ILE A 16 -10.97 15.95 8.87
C ILE A 16 -9.87 16.51 7.96
N CYS A 17 -8.60 16.29 8.33
CA CYS A 17 -7.45 16.62 7.49
C CYS A 17 -7.12 15.39 6.61
N PRO A 18 -7.52 15.35 5.33
CA PRO A 18 -7.21 14.22 4.47
C PRO A 18 -5.74 14.22 4.04
N ILE A 19 -5.15 13.03 3.96
CA ILE A 19 -3.81 12.83 3.42
C ILE A 19 -3.94 12.23 2.02
N SER A 20 -3.53 12.99 1.00
CA SER A 20 -3.59 12.51 -0.38
C SER A 20 -2.64 11.31 -0.56
N THR A 21 -3.19 10.20 -1.04
CA THR A 21 -2.45 8.95 -1.18
C THR A 21 -2.64 8.39 -2.58
N ALA A 22 -1.53 8.09 -3.28
CA ALA A 22 -1.58 7.32 -4.51
C ALA A 22 -1.66 5.84 -4.14
N TYR A 23 -2.83 5.23 -4.39
CA TYR A 23 -3.06 3.82 -4.12
C TYR A 23 -2.71 2.98 -5.35
N ILE A 24 -1.76 2.06 -5.19
CA ILE A 24 -1.24 1.21 -6.27
C ILE A 24 -1.43 -0.25 -5.87
N LEU A 25 -2.31 -0.94 -6.60
CA LEU A 25 -2.60 -2.36 -6.37
C LEU A 25 -1.55 -3.23 -7.07
N LEU A 26 -0.92 -4.12 -6.31
CA LEU A 26 0.03 -5.11 -6.79
C LEU A 26 -0.61 -6.51 -6.84
N ASP A 27 -0.12 -7.35 -7.74
CA ASP A 27 -0.55 -8.74 -7.84
C ASP A 27 0.04 -9.59 -6.72
N GLY A 28 -0.75 -9.79 -5.67
CA GLY A 28 -0.40 -10.62 -4.51
C GLY A 28 -0.73 -12.11 -4.67
N GLY A 29 -1.14 -12.55 -5.87
CA GLY A 29 -1.48 -13.95 -6.17
C GLY A 29 -2.96 -14.29 -6.06
N ASN A 30 -3.76 -13.49 -5.35
CA ASN A 30 -5.20 -13.72 -5.15
C ASN A 30 -6.05 -12.55 -5.64
N GLN A 31 -7.26 -12.85 -6.11
CA GLN A 31 -8.22 -11.80 -6.48
C GLN A 31 -8.78 -11.13 -5.23
N THR A 32 -8.45 -9.85 -5.04
CA THR A 32 -8.83 -9.07 -3.87
C THR A 32 -10.20 -8.38 -4.01
N SER A 33 -10.80 -7.98 -2.89
CA SER A 33 -12.05 -7.21 -2.88
C SER A 33 -11.87 -5.85 -3.58
N VAL A 34 -10.72 -5.20 -3.41
CA VAL A 34 -10.40 -3.92 -4.09
C VAL A 34 -10.39 -4.09 -5.59
N GLN A 35 -9.76 -5.15 -6.11
CA GLN A 35 -9.74 -5.45 -7.54
C GLN A 35 -11.15 -5.63 -8.12
N ARG A 36 -12.05 -6.28 -7.36
CA ARG A 36 -13.44 -6.49 -7.80
C ARG A 36 -14.27 -5.20 -7.82
N ILE A 37 -14.07 -4.34 -6.81
CA ILE A 37 -14.88 -3.12 -6.63
C ILE A 37 -14.37 -2.00 -7.54
N SER A 38 -13.06 -1.75 -7.58
CA SER A 38 -12.48 -0.65 -8.36
C SER A 38 -12.27 -0.99 -9.83
N GLN A 39 -12.43 -2.26 -10.23
CA GLN A 39 -12.08 -2.78 -11.56
C GLN A 39 -10.62 -2.49 -11.96
N THR A 40 -9.77 -2.20 -10.99
CA THR A 40 -8.36 -1.91 -11.20
C THR A 40 -7.60 -3.21 -11.43
N LYS A 41 -6.84 -3.29 -12.51
CA LYS A 41 -5.96 -4.43 -12.78
C LYS A 41 -4.70 -4.29 -11.91
N PRO A 42 -4.36 -5.31 -11.09
CA PRO A 42 -3.14 -5.29 -10.30
C PRO A 42 -1.90 -5.25 -11.19
N LEU A 43 -0.88 -4.52 -10.75
CA LEU A 43 0.40 -4.49 -11.45
C LEU A 43 1.24 -5.72 -11.11
N ASN A 44 1.90 -6.26 -12.13
CA ASN A 44 2.85 -7.35 -11.95
C ASN A 44 4.14 -6.80 -11.29
N MET A 45 4.51 -7.35 -10.13
CA MET A 45 5.71 -6.93 -9.39
C MET A 45 7.03 -7.17 -10.14
N ASN A 46 7.03 -8.07 -11.14
CA ASN A 46 8.20 -8.29 -12.00
C ASN A 46 8.44 -7.15 -13.01
N ASP A 47 7.43 -6.32 -13.28
CA ASP A 47 7.56 -5.15 -14.16
C ASP A 47 7.93 -3.92 -13.31
N LYS A 48 9.19 -3.89 -12.86
CA LYS A 48 9.71 -2.87 -11.93
C LYS A 48 9.56 -1.45 -12.45
N ASP A 49 9.79 -1.27 -13.75
CA ASP A 49 9.74 0.06 -14.38
C ASP A 49 8.29 0.56 -14.48
N LEU A 50 7.34 -0.31 -14.74
CA LEU A 50 5.92 0.05 -14.75
C LEU A 50 5.45 0.43 -13.34
N VAL A 51 5.84 -0.35 -12.32
CA VAL A 51 5.48 -0.06 -10.92
C VAL A 51 6.10 1.26 -10.47
N LEU A 52 7.38 1.50 -10.76
CA LEU A 52 8.05 2.77 -10.48
C LEU A 52 7.39 3.95 -11.21
N SER A 53 6.98 3.76 -12.47
CA SER A 53 6.29 4.80 -13.23
C SER A 53 4.97 5.23 -12.58
N HIS A 54 4.22 4.29 -11.99
CA HIS A 54 3.01 4.62 -11.22
C HIS A 54 3.34 5.40 -9.93
N ALA A 55 4.41 5.01 -9.23
CA ALA A 55 4.86 5.73 -8.04
C ALA A 55 5.27 7.17 -8.37
N LEU A 56 6.07 7.36 -9.42
CA LEU A 56 6.48 8.67 -9.90
C LEU A 56 5.28 9.52 -10.34
N ALA A 57 4.31 8.94 -11.05
CA ALA A 57 3.09 9.65 -11.39
C ALA A 57 2.33 10.11 -10.14
N GLY A 58 2.23 9.28 -9.12
CA GLY A 58 1.64 9.64 -7.83
C GLY A 58 2.40 10.78 -7.15
N GLU A 59 3.73 10.74 -7.15
CA GLU A 59 4.59 11.80 -6.62
C GLU A 59 4.40 13.12 -7.39
N HIS A 60 4.42 13.08 -8.73
CA HIS A 60 4.24 14.25 -9.57
C HIS A 60 2.86 14.90 -9.44
N LEU A 61 1.82 14.11 -9.12
CA LEU A 61 0.49 14.61 -8.78
C LEU A 61 0.41 15.26 -7.39
N GLY A 62 1.49 15.22 -6.62
CA GLY A 62 1.58 15.86 -5.31
C GLY A 62 1.00 15.02 -4.17
N ASN A 63 0.82 13.72 -4.36
CA ASN A 63 0.43 12.84 -3.27
C ASN A 63 1.47 12.86 -2.15
N LYS A 64 1.00 12.71 -0.92
CA LYS A 64 1.84 12.74 0.29
C LYS A 64 2.33 11.36 0.71
N ILE A 65 1.68 10.32 0.22
CA ILE A 65 2.02 8.92 0.44
C ILE A 65 1.82 8.16 -0.87
N ILE A 66 2.72 7.23 -1.15
CA ILE A 66 2.52 6.18 -2.17
C ILE A 66 2.22 4.88 -1.43
N TYR A 67 1.04 4.32 -1.64
CA TYR A 67 0.61 3.10 -0.97
C TYR A 67 0.57 1.93 -1.95
N PHE A 68 1.43 0.94 -1.73
CA PHE A 68 1.43 -0.33 -2.42
C PHE A 68 0.67 -1.38 -1.60
N ASP A 69 -0.38 -1.93 -2.17
CA ASP A 69 -1.20 -2.94 -1.52
C ASP A 69 -1.25 -4.23 -2.36
N CYS A 70 -0.81 -5.34 -1.77
CA CYS A 70 -0.95 -6.66 -2.37
C CYS A 70 -2.34 -7.26 -2.15
N GLY A 71 -3.19 -6.57 -1.38
CA GLY A 71 -4.55 -6.96 -1.06
C GLY A 71 -4.69 -7.75 0.24
N SER A 72 -5.87 -7.62 0.84
CA SER A 72 -6.23 -8.36 2.06
C SER A 72 -6.25 -9.87 1.77
N GLY A 73 -5.60 -10.65 2.63
CA GLY A 73 -5.47 -12.09 2.46
C GLY A 73 -4.53 -12.52 1.32
N SER A 74 -3.69 -11.60 0.83
CA SER A 74 -2.67 -11.92 -0.15
C SER A 74 -1.71 -13.00 0.35
N GLU A 75 -1.29 -13.90 -0.54
CA GLU A 75 -0.27 -14.91 -0.26
C GLU A 75 1.15 -14.34 -0.28
N LYS A 76 1.32 -13.15 -0.85
CA LYS A 76 2.62 -12.49 -1.03
C LYS A 76 2.59 -11.08 -0.49
N ILE A 77 3.70 -10.67 0.09
CA ILE A 77 4.02 -9.26 0.34
C ILE A 77 4.68 -8.65 -0.90
N ILE A 78 4.81 -7.33 -0.94
CA ILE A 78 5.63 -6.68 -1.97
C ILE A 78 7.06 -7.22 -1.94
N ASP A 79 7.61 -7.47 -3.12
CA ASP A 79 9.00 -7.91 -3.26
C ASP A 79 9.98 -6.87 -2.69
N SER A 80 10.93 -7.32 -1.84
CA SER A 80 11.85 -6.44 -1.13
C SER A 80 12.81 -5.67 -2.05
N ASP A 81 13.25 -6.30 -3.15
CA ASP A 81 14.14 -5.66 -4.11
C ASP A 81 13.38 -4.64 -4.96
N LEU A 82 12.10 -4.92 -5.28
CA LEU A 82 11.21 -3.96 -5.91
C LEU A 82 10.97 -2.76 -5.00
N LEU A 83 10.66 -2.99 -3.73
CA LEU A 83 10.41 -1.93 -2.75
C LEU A 83 11.64 -1.04 -2.60
N LYS A 84 12.82 -1.63 -2.45
CA LYS A 84 14.09 -0.90 -2.36
C LYS A 84 14.33 -0.07 -3.63
N TYR A 85 14.14 -0.68 -4.81
CA TYR A 85 14.27 0.03 -6.08
C TYR A 85 13.36 1.26 -6.16
N ILE A 86 12.11 1.14 -5.71
CA ILE A 86 11.15 2.24 -5.70
C ILE A 86 11.61 3.33 -4.72
N THR A 87 11.92 2.97 -3.48
CA THR A 87 12.26 3.94 -2.41
C THR A 87 13.57 4.68 -2.69
N GLU A 88 14.48 4.11 -3.47
CA GLU A 88 15.70 4.79 -3.95
C GLU A 88 15.42 5.81 -5.08
N ASN A 89 14.27 5.71 -5.76
CA ASN A 89 13.94 6.52 -6.93
C ASN A 89 12.82 7.55 -6.72
N ILE A 90 12.15 7.55 -5.56
CA ILE A 90 11.13 8.55 -5.20
C ILE A 90 11.46 9.21 -3.86
N LYS A 91 10.88 10.37 -3.60
CA LYS A 91 11.06 11.11 -2.33
C LYS A 91 9.84 11.00 -1.43
N THR A 92 8.69 10.66 -2.00
CA THR A 92 7.44 10.52 -1.26
C THR A 92 7.49 9.29 -0.37
N PRO A 93 7.08 9.39 0.92
CA PRO A 93 7.02 8.24 1.82
C PRO A 93 6.20 7.10 1.25
N VAL A 94 6.70 5.87 1.43
CA VAL A 94 6.05 4.65 0.94
C VAL A 94 5.34 3.94 2.07
N MET A 95 4.08 3.61 1.84
CA MET A 95 3.26 2.73 2.66
C MET A 95 3.11 1.39 1.95
N VAL A 96 3.14 0.29 2.69
CA VAL A 96 2.97 -1.06 2.16
C VAL A 96 1.96 -1.85 2.97
N GLY A 97 1.18 -2.71 2.29
CA GLY A 97 0.18 -3.58 2.91
C GLY A 97 -0.12 -4.83 2.10
N GLY A 98 -0.87 -5.73 2.71
CA GLY A 98 -1.25 -7.01 2.12
C GLY A 98 -0.22 -8.13 2.32
N GLY A 99 -0.69 -9.31 2.75
CA GLY A 99 0.14 -10.51 2.91
C GLY A 99 1.09 -10.54 4.10
N ILE A 100 1.16 -9.50 4.91
CA ILE A 100 2.10 -9.37 6.03
C ILE A 100 1.61 -10.25 7.20
N ASN A 101 2.36 -11.30 7.53
CA ASN A 101 1.95 -12.31 8.48
C ASN A 101 2.96 -12.57 9.61
N SER A 102 4.12 -11.93 9.59
CA SER A 102 5.18 -12.16 10.57
C SER A 102 5.97 -10.91 10.91
N LYS A 103 6.67 -10.93 12.05
CA LYS A 103 7.64 -9.90 12.43
C LYS A 103 8.77 -9.79 11.41
N GLN A 104 9.19 -10.91 10.85
CA GLN A 104 10.22 -10.97 9.82
C GLN A 104 9.80 -10.21 8.55
N ASP A 105 8.52 -10.31 8.15
CA ASP A 105 8.00 -9.54 7.01
C ASP A 105 8.09 -8.03 7.30
N ILE A 106 7.70 -7.62 8.51
CA ILE A 106 7.78 -6.22 8.93
C ILE A 106 9.22 -5.72 8.89
N GLU A 107 10.16 -6.45 9.49
CA GLU A 107 11.59 -6.10 9.50
C GLU A 107 12.16 -6.02 8.08
N LEU A 108 11.80 -6.96 7.20
CA LEU A 108 12.22 -6.97 5.81
C LEU A 108 11.73 -5.71 5.08
N LEU A 109 10.45 -5.37 5.23
CA LEU A 109 9.85 -4.21 4.56
C LEU A 109 10.42 -2.87 5.07
N VAL A 110 10.64 -2.75 6.39
CA VAL A 110 11.29 -1.56 6.98
C VAL A 110 12.72 -1.41 6.44
N ASN A 111 13.50 -2.50 6.43
CA ASN A 111 14.87 -2.49 5.91
C ASN A 111 14.93 -2.21 4.40
N SER A 112 13.84 -2.47 3.68
CA SER A 112 13.70 -2.15 2.25
C SER A 112 13.17 -0.74 1.96
N GLY A 113 12.95 0.08 3.01
CA GLY A 113 12.62 1.50 2.90
C GLY A 113 11.15 1.86 3.08
N ALA A 114 10.28 0.93 3.52
CA ALA A 114 8.91 1.28 3.87
C ALA A 114 8.88 2.29 5.03
N SER A 115 8.10 3.37 4.87
CA SER A 115 7.86 4.37 5.91
C SER A 115 6.67 4.01 6.80
N TYR A 116 5.70 3.28 6.24
CA TYR A 116 4.49 2.83 6.93
C TYR A 116 4.16 1.40 6.51
N ILE A 117 3.64 0.62 7.46
CA ILE A 117 3.21 -0.75 7.23
C ILE A 117 1.76 -0.91 7.70
N VAL A 118 0.91 -1.46 6.82
CA VAL A 118 -0.49 -1.75 7.11
C VAL A 118 -0.63 -3.24 7.36
N VAL A 119 -1.01 -3.60 8.58
CA VAL A 119 -1.31 -4.98 8.96
C VAL A 119 -2.81 -5.08 9.25
N GLY A 120 -3.43 -6.13 8.77
CA GLY A 120 -4.88 -6.36 8.92
C GLY A 120 -5.17 -7.74 9.52
N ASN A 121 -5.25 -8.75 8.69
CA ASN A 121 -5.74 -10.10 9.05
C ASN A 121 -5.04 -10.73 10.25
N ILE A 122 -3.78 -10.43 10.48
CA ILE A 122 -3.03 -10.96 11.63
C ILE A 122 -3.59 -10.45 12.96
N LEU A 123 -4.24 -9.27 12.96
CA LEU A 123 -4.85 -8.68 14.15
C LEU A 123 -6.31 -9.13 14.34
N GLU A 124 -6.98 -9.61 13.27
CA GLU A 124 -8.38 -10.05 13.35
C GLU A 124 -8.56 -11.38 14.09
N GLY A 125 -7.52 -12.22 14.13
CA GLY A 125 -7.53 -13.54 14.77
C GLY A 125 -6.69 -13.67 16.04
N ASN A 126 -5.90 -12.68 16.39
CA ASN A 126 -4.94 -12.77 17.48
C ASN A 126 -4.89 -11.46 18.28
N THR A 127 -5.27 -11.50 19.55
CA THR A 127 -5.15 -10.36 20.48
C THR A 127 -3.73 -10.22 21.04
N ASP A 128 -2.81 -11.02 20.56
CA ASP A 128 -1.41 -11.00 21.01
C ASP A 128 -0.61 -9.99 20.18
N PHE A 129 -0.33 -8.83 20.76
CA PHE A 129 0.43 -7.74 20.14
C PHE A 129 1.96 -7.97 20.15
N THR A 130 2.43 -9.19 20.41
CA THR A 130 3.88 -9.52 20.43
C THR A 130 4.57 -9.32 19.07
N LEU A 131 3.81 -9.08 18.00
CA LEU A 131 4.34 -8.65 16.69
C LEU A 131 5.11 -7.33 16.75
N PHE A 132 4.88 -6.53 17.78
CA PHE A 132 5.45 -5.17 17.92
C PHE A 132 6.47 -5.06 19.04
N GLU A 133 6.73 -6.12 19.76
CA GLU A 133 7.79 -6.26 20.75
C GLU A 133 9.08 -6.82 20.11
#